data_61ea86110d8513c1dc96fd3711a3eec1
#
_entry.id   61ea86110d8513c1dc96fd3711a3eec1
#
_cell.length_a   1.000
_cell.length_b   1.000
_cell.length_c   1.000
_cell.angle_alpha   90.00
_cell.angle_beta   90.00
_cell.angle_gamma   90.00
#
_symmetry.space_group_name_H-M   'P 1'
#
loop_
_entity.id
_entity.type
_entity.pdbx_description
1 polymer ?
#
loop_
_entity_poly.entity_id
_entity_poly.type
_entity_poly.pdbx_seq_one_letter_code
_entity_poly.pdbx_strand_id
1 'polypeptide(L)'
;MTIQGCYKKMGADYEDVLKRLYSESMIRKFARMFLTDDSYPKLERSLKEENVEEAFRAAHTLKGVCQNLGFTNLYQPTYELTEVLRAGTLKGAKEWFDRVTEQYNITIEAIRAVQ
;
A
#
# COMPACT_ATOMS: atom_id res chain seq x y z
N MET A 1 -16.28 12.72 4.01
CA MET A 1 -16.14 11.30 4.39
C MET A 1 -15.27 11.18 5.63
N THR A 2 -15.64 10.33 6.56
CA THR A 2 -14.85 10.06 7.76
C THR A 2 -13.70 9.11 7.42
N ILE A 3 -12.68 9.07 8.30
CA ILE A 3 -11.59 8.12 8.10
C ILE A 3 -12.07 6.68 8.21
N GLN A 4 -13.02 6.40 9.11
CA GLN A 4 -13.61 5.08 9.22
C GLN A 4 -14.35 4.69 7.94
N GLY A 5 -15.11 5.62 7.36
CA GLY A 5 -15.80 5.42 6.08
C GLY A 5 -14.82 5.20 4.94
N CYS A 6 -13.68 5.89 4.97
CA CYS A 6 -12.60 5.71 4.01
C CYS A 6 -12.09 4.27 4.02
N TYR A 7 -11.79 3.74 5.22
CA TYR A 7 -11.32 2.37 5.36
C TYR A 7 -12.35 1.37 4.84
N LYS A 8 -13.62 1.60 5.17
CA LYS A 8 -14.69 0.72 4.70
C LYS A 8 -14.78 0.73 3.17
N LYS A 9 -14.69 1.92 2.58
CA LYS A 9 -14.76 2.07 1.12
C LYS A 9 -13.63 1.35 0.39
N MET A 10 -12.42 1.40 0.92
CA MET A 10 -11.30 0.71 0.28
C MET A 10 -11.23 -0.79 0.58
N GLY A 11 -12.02 -1.29 1.51
CA GLY A 11 -11.90 -2.68 1.96
C GLY A 11 -10.72 -2.90 2.91
N ALA A 12 -10.35 -1.87 3.66
CA ALA A 12 -9.27 -1.93 4.64
C ALA A 12 -9.80 -2.23 6.03
N ASP A 13 -8.89 -2.55 6.96
CA ASP A 13 -9.25 -3.01 8.30
C ASP A 13 -9.07 -1.91 9.34
N TYR A 14 -10.13 -1.12 9.56
CA TYR A 14 -10.10 -0.02 10.52
C TYR A 14 -9.89 -0.50 11.95
N GLU A 15 -10.54 -1.59 12.33
CA GLU A 15 -10.43 -2.11 13.69
C GLU A 15 -9.00 -2.52 14.03
N ASP A 16 -8.30 -3.10 13.05
CA ASP A 16 -6.92 -3.51 13.23
C ASP A 16 -5.99 -2.30 13.43
N VAL A 17 -6.13 -1.27 12.60
CA VAL A 17 -5.27 -0.08 12.74
C VAL A 17 -5.59 0.67 14.03
N LEU A 18 -6.86 0.68 14.45
CA LEU A 18 -7.26 1.34 15.69
C LEU A 18 -6.55 0.72 16.90
N LYS A 19 -6.34 -0.60 16.87
CA LYS A 19 -5.62 -1.28 17.95
C LYS A 19 -4.17 -0.80 18.07
N ARG A 20 -3.54 -0.44 16.95
CA ARG A 20 -2.15 0.01 16.94
C ARG A 20 -1.99 1.50 17.21
N LEU A 21 -2.87 2.33 16.66
CA LEU A 21 -2.74 3.79 16.74
C LEU A 21 -3.63 4.44 17.79
N TYR A 22 -4.56 3.68 18.35
CA TYR A 22 -5.39 4.04 19.50
C TYR A 22 -6.39 5.18 19.33
N SER A 23 -6.25 6.03 18.31
CA SER A 23 -7.18 7.14 18.12
C SER A 23 -7.45 7.43 16.65
N GLU A 24 -8.67 7.90 16.40
CA GLU A 24 -9.10 8.31 15.07
C GLU A 24 -8.21 9.41 14.50
N SER A 25 -7.80 10.37 15.34
CA SER A 25 -6.98 11.47 14.85
C SER A 25 -5.59 11.00 14.42
N MET A 26 -5.02 10.03 15.10
CA MET A 26 -3.73 9.45 14.70
C MET A 26 -3.85 8.66 13.40
N ILE A 27 -4.93 7.89 13.26
CA ILE A 27 -5.18 7.15 12.04
C ILE A 27 -5.29 8.12 10.86
N ARG A 28 -6.06 9.21 11.03
CA ARG A 28 -6.23 10.23 10.01
C ARG A 28 -4.91 10.86 9.61
N LYS A 29 -4.08 11.19 10.60
CA LYS A 29 -2.77 11.77 10.37
C LYS A 29 -1.87 10.84 9.55
N PHE A 30 -1.75 9.58 9.98
CA PHE A 30 -0.87 8.64 9.29
C PHE A 30 -1.40 8.22 7.92
N ALA A 31 -2.73 8.11 7.75
CA ALA A 31 -3.29 7.86 6.44
C ALA A 31 -2.97 9.01 5.48
N ARG A 32 -3.07 10.25 5.94
CA ARG A 32 -2.71 11.41 5.11
C ARG A 32 -1.23 11.41 4.73
N MET A 33 -0.36 10.98 5.64
CA MET A 33 1.07 10.87 5.34
C MET A 33 1.34 9.89 4.19
N PHE A 34 0.46 8.91 4.01
CA PHE A 34 0.60 7.97 2.90
C PHE A 34 0.50 8.65 1.54
N LEU A 35 -0.19 9.79 1.44
CA LEU A 35 -0.29 10.53 0.18
C LEU A 35 1.07 11.02 -0.32
N THR A 36 2.04 11.18 0.56
CA THR A 36 3.39 11.62 0.20
C THR A 36 4.44 10.51 0.37
N ASP A 37 4.00 9.29 0.68
CA ASP A 37 4.90 8.15 0.78
C ASP A 37 5.43 7.81 -0.60
N ASP A 38 6.74 7.57 -0.72
CA ASP A 38 7.39 7.38 -2.00
C ASP A 38 7.63 5.91 -2.39
N SER A 39 7.12 4.97 -1.59
CA SER A 39 7.35 3.54 -1.84
C SER A 39 6.77 3.08 -3.18
N TYR A 40 5.53 3.48 -3.48
CA TYR A 40 4.91 3.09 -4.74
C TYR A 40 5.61 3.72 -5.96
N PRO A 41 5.89 5.02 -5.98
CA PRO A 41 6.66 5.59 -7.10
C PRO A 41 8.02 4.93 -7.30
N LYS A 42 8.72 4.58 -6.23
CA LYS A 42 10.00 3.88 -6.34
C LYS A 42 9.82 2.48 -6.91
N LEU A 43 8.77 1.78 -6.46
CA LEU A 43 8.44 0.46 -6.98
C LEU A 43 8.17 0.52 -8.49
N GLU A 44 7.35 1.47 -8.91
CA GLU A 44 7.01 1.64 -10.32
C GLU A 44 8.26 1.89 -11.16
N ARG A 45 9.12 2.81 -10.72
CA ARG A 45 10.34 3.14 -11.43
C ARG A 45 11.29 1.95 -11.51
N SER A 46 11.48 1.24 -10.39
CA SER A 46 12.37 0.09 -10.34
C SER A 46 11.92 -1.02 -11.27
N LEU A 47 10.62 -1.26 -11.38
CA LEU A 47 10.08 -2.25 -12.29
C LEU A 47 10.28 -1.85 -13.74
N LYS A 48 10.11 -0.56 -14.06
CA LYS A 48 10.37 -0.06 -15.41
C LYS A 48 11.83 -0.23 -15.81
N GLU A 49 12.73 -0.06 -14.85
CA GLU A 49 14.16 -0.21 -15.04
C GLU A 49 14.61 -1.68 -14.96
N GLU A 50 13.67 -2.57 -14.70
CA GLU A 50 13.95 -4.00 -14.53
C GLU A 50 14.99 -4.27 -13.43
N ASN A 51 15.02 -3.41 -12.42
CA ASN A 51 15.92 -3.54 -11.28
C ASN A 51 15.22 -4.33 -10.18
N VAL A 52 15.39 -5.65 -10.19
CA VAL A 52 14.69 -6.56 -9.28
C VAL A 52 15.02 -6.23 -7.82
N GLU A 53 16.28 -5.96 -7.51
CA GLU A 53 16.70 -5.70 -6.14
C GLU A 53 16.05 -4.45 -5.57
N GLU A 54 16.07 -3.34 -6.33
CA GLU A 54 15.43 -2.10 -5.88
C GLU A 54 13.91 -2.24 -5.84
N ALA A 55 13.34 -2.97 -6.80
CA ALA A 55 11.89 -3.23 -6.79
C ALA A 55 11.49 -4.03 -5.56
N PHE A 56 12.30 -5.02 -5.18
CA PHE A 56 12.05 -5.79 -3.97
C PHE A 56 12.04 -4.89 -2.73
N ARG A 57 13.04 -4.02 -2.61
CA ARG A 57 13.12 -3.10 -1.46
C ARG A 57 11.90 -2.19 -1.37
N ALA A 58 11.49 -1.63 -2.50
CA ALA A 58 10.33 -0.74 -2.55
C ALA A 58 9.04 -1.49 -2.21
N ALA A 59 8.85 -2.68 -2.76
CA ALA A 59 7.68 -3.51 -2.47
C ALA A 59 7.64 -3.92 -1.00
N HIS A 60 8.78 -4.30 -0.44
CA HIS A 60 8.89 -4.68 0.97
C HIS A 60 8.50 -3.51 1.88
N THR A 61 8.99 -2.30 1.56
CA THR A 61 8.65 -1.10 2.32
C THR A 61 7.17 -0.78 2.21
N LEU A 62 6.61 -0.83 1.01
CA LEU A 62 5.19 -0.58 0.80
C LEU A 62 4.34 -1.59 1.57
N LYS A 63 4.72 -2.85 1.54
CA LYS A 63 4.04 -3.90 2.29
C LYS A 63 3.99 -3.58 3.79
N GLY A 64 5.12 -3.16 4.35
CA GLY A 64 5.20 -2.79 5.76
C GLY A 64 4.32 -1.60 6.12
N VAL A 65 4.29 -0.58 5.27
CA VAL A 65 3.43 0.58 5.46
C VAL A 65 1.95 0.18 5.45
N CYS A 66 1.56 -0.65 4.47
CA CYS A 66 0.17 -1.13 4.38
C CYS A 66 -0.23 -1.94 5.60
N GLN A 67 0.67 -2.78 6.10
CA GLN A 67 0.41 -3.59 7.29
C GLN A 67 0.18 -2.69 8.51
N ASN A 68 1.03 -1.69 8.70
CA ASN A 68 0.92 -0.77 9.83
C ASN A 68 -0.35 0.06 9.78
N LEU A 69 -0.79 0.45 8.61
CA LEU A 69 -1.97 1.29 8.43
C LEU A 69 -3.26 0.50 8.25
N GLY A 70 -3.20 -0.83 8.24
CA GLY A 70 -4.38 -1.67 8.06
C GLY A 70 -4.98 -1.59 6.66
N PHE A 71 -4.18 -1.23 5.67
CA PHE A 71 -4.61 -1.17 4.26
C PHE A 71 -4.60 -2.57 3.66
N THR A 72 -5.51 -3.42 4.13
CA THR A 72 -5.58 -4.83 3.75
C THR A 72 -5.76 -5.02 2.25
N ASN A 73 -6.53 -4.13 1.62
CA ASN A 73 -6.80 -4.18 0.19
C ASN A 73 -5.51 -4.02 -0.64
N LEU A 74 -4.63 -3.13 -0.22
CA LEU A 74 -3.36 -2.89 -0.91
C LEU A 74 -2.29 -3.89 -0.44
N TYR A 75 -2.36 -4.32 0.80
CA TYR A 75 -1.38 -5.24 1.38
C TYR A 75 -1.30 -6.55 0.61
N GLN A 76 -2.44 -7.15 0.28
CA GLN A 76 -2.47 -8.48 -0.35
C GLN A 76 -1.70 -8.55 -1.67
N PRO A 77 -1.99 -7.71 -2.67
CA PRO A 77 -1.22 -7.77 -3.91
C PRO A 77 0.22 -7.33 -3.73
N THR A 78 0.48 -6.42 -2.78
CA THR A 78 1.85 -5.98 -2.50
C THR A 78 2.66 -7.12 -1.89
N TYR A 79 2.05 -7.91 -1.01
CA TYR A 79 2.68 -9.10 -0.45
C TYR A 79 3.08 -10.08 -1.55
N GLU A 80 2.15 -10.39 -2.46
CA GLU A 80 2.41 -11.34 -3.53
C GLU A 80 3.53 -10.85 -4.46
N LEU A 81 3.50 -9.57 -4.81
CA LEU A 81 4.55 -8.98 -5.62
C LEU A 81 5.91 -9.05 -4.91
N THR A 82 5.92 -8.77 -3.62
CA THR A 82 7.15 -8.84 -2.82
C THR A 82 7.75 -10.23 -2.89
N GLU A 83 6.93 -11.28 -2.80
CA GLU A 83 7.42 -12.65 -2.84
C GLU A 83 7.98 -13.04 -4.21
N VAL A 84 7.36 -12.58 -5.29
CA VAL A 84 7.91 -12.76 -6.65
C VAL A 84 9.28 -12.13 -6.75
N LEU A 85 9.42 -10.89 -6.28
CA LEU A 85 10.68 -10.16 -6.35
C LEU A 85 11.73 -10.74 -5.40
N ARG A 86 11.31 -11.28 -4.26
CA ARG A 86 12.22 -11.95 -3.32
C ARG A 86 12.90 -13.13 -3.98
N ALA A 87 12.20 -13.83 -4.86
CA ALA A 87 12.76 -14.95 -5.59
C ALA A 87 13.78 -14.52 -6.67
N GLY A 88 13.95 -13.22 -6.86
CA GLY A 88 14.93 -12.67 -7.80
C GLY A 88 14.51 -12.68 -9.26
N THR A 89 13.20 -12.70 -9.51
CA THR A 89 12.67 -12.77 -10.87
C THR A 89 11.61 -11.71 -11.11
N LEU A 90 11.40 -11.37 -12.39
CA LEU A 90 10.30 -10.49 -12.81
C LEU A 90 9.13 -11.30 -13.38
N LYS A 91 9.26 -12.62 -13.42
CA LYS A 91 8.19 -13.47 -13.96
C LYS A 91 6.97 -13.41 -13.06
N GLY A 92 5.84 -12.95 -13.60
CA GLY A 92 4.61 -12.77 -12.84
C GLY A 92 4.52 -11.42 -12.11
N ALA A 93 5.59 -10.62 -12.16
CA ALA A 93 5.60 -9.33 -11.45
C ALA A 93 4.59 -8.35 -12.03
N LYS A 94 4.43 -8.34 -13.36
CA LYS A 94 3.52 -7.37 -14.00
C LYS A 94 2.08 -7.54 -13.55
N GLU A 95 1.59 -8.78 -13.49
CA GLU A 95 0.22 -9.07 -13.09
C GLU A 95 -0.04 -8.61 -11.66
N TRP A 96 0.88 -8.89 -10.76
CA TRP A 96 0.75 -8.45 -9.38
C TRP A 96 0.88 -6.94 -9.24
N PHE A 97 1.80 -6.33 -10.02
CA PHE A 97 1.94 -4.87 -9.98
C PHE A 97 0.68 -4.18 -10.51
N ASP A 98 0.02 -4.72 -11.53
CA ASP A 98 -1.24 -4.17 -12.02
C ASP A 98 -2.29 -4.14 -10.92
N ARG A 99 -2.34 -5.17 -10.09
CA ARG A 99 -3.27 -5.23 -8.94
C ARG A 99 -2.86 -4.26 -7.85
N VAL A 100 -1.55 -4.12 -7.60
CA VAL A 100 -1.04 -3.12 -6.65
C VAL A 100 -1.46 -1.73 -7.11
N THR A 101 -1.29 -1.42 -8.39
CA THR A 101 -1.65 -0.13 -8.97
C THR A 101 -3.13 0.18 -8.79
N GLU A 102 -3.99 -0.79 -9.07
CA GLU A 102 -5.43 -0.63 -8.91
C GLU A 102 -5.78 -0.30 -7.47
N GLN A 103 -5.28 -1.09 -6.52
CA GLN A 103 -5.57 -0.87 -5.11
C GLN A 103 -4.90 0.39 -4.57
N TYR A 104 -3.72 0.73 -5.07
CA TYR A 104 -3.05 1.97 -4.68
C TYR A 104 -3.91 3.17 -5.06
N ASN A 105 -4.43 3.20 -6.29
CA ASN A 105 -5.26 4.31 -6.75
C ASN A 105 -6.56 4.41 -5.95
N ILE A 106 -7.19 3.29 -5.64
CA ILE A 106 -8.39 3.26 -4.79
C ILE A 106 -8.07 3.85 -3.41
N THR A 107 -6.93 3.44 -2.84
CA THR A 107 -6.51 3.91 -1.52
C THR A 107 -6.25 5.42 -1.51
N ILE A 108 -5.50 5.91 -2.49
CA ILE A 108 -5.20 7.35 -2.59
C ILE A 108 -6.48 8.18 -2.74
N GLU A 109 -7.39 7.76 -3.62
CA GLU A 109 -8.65 8.47 -3.82
C GLU A 109 -9.50 8.49 -2.56
N ALA A 110 -9.57 7.35 -1.86
CA ALA A 110 -10.34 7.27 -0.62
C ALA A 110 -9.77 8.20 0.46
N ILE A 111 -8.44 8.23 0.61
CA ILE A 111 -7.80 9.10 1.60
C ILE A 111 -8.03 10.57 1.26
N ARG A 112 -7.92 10.95 0.00
CA ARG A 112 -8.16 12.33 -0.43
C ARG A 112 -9.58 12.80 -0.14
N ALA A 113 -10.53 11.88 -0.08
CA ALA A 113 -11.93 12.22 0.21
C ALA A 113 -12.20 12.45 1.70
N VAL A 114 -11.23 12.16 2.59
CA VAL A 114 -11.38 12.36 4.03
C VAL A 114 -11.23 13.83 4.36
N GLN A 115 -12.15 14.33 5.18
CA GLN A 115 -12.17 15.72 5.62
C GLN A 115 -11.45 15.92 6.95
#